data_0c40ec3ea268e137888cc9a01bda3d1f
#
_entry.id   0c40ec3ea268e137888cc9a01bda3d1f
#
_cell.length_a   1.000
_cell.length_b   1.000
_cell.length_c   1.000
_cell.angle_alpha   90.00
_cell.angle_beta   90.00
_cell.angle_gamma   90.00
#
_symmetry.space_group_name_H-M   'P 1'
#
loop_
_entity.id
_entity.type
_entity.pdbx_description
1 polymer ?
#
loop_
_entity_poly.entity_id
_entity_poly.type
_entity_poly.pdbx_seq_one_letter_code
_entity_poly.pdbx_strand_id
1 'polypeptide(L)'
;MAERTEHLEAVLLSAVRPSQEQEKRFLAFLAEKYGEGTTLTWQKSDDYPDGFRLEVGAEVYDWSAGGRLSQFKDALEKLAATQGDVIPLLKETVLSWTPQAMAQEVGAVLTVGDGIARVDGLEGAAYGEVLLFDGGVRGMVQDVSEESVGCI
;
A
#
# COMPACT_ATOMS: atom_id res chain seq x y z
N MET A 1 -21.01 21.28 -16.70
CA MET A 1 -20.71 20.09 -15.85
C MET A 1 -19.58 20.51 -14.92
N ALA A 2 -19.86 20.63 -13.65
CA ALA A 2 -18.83 20.94 -12.66
C ALA A 2 -18.02 19.67 -12.44
N GLU A 3 -16.77 19.66 -12.89
CA GLU A 3 -15.78 18.69 -12.41
C GLU A 3 -15.71 18.84 -10.88
N ARG A 4 -16.19 17.84 -10.16
CA ARG A 4 -15.88 17.69 -8.75
C ARG A 4 -14.39 17.47 -8.68
N THR A 5 -13.64 18.51 -8.45
CA THR A 5 -12.28 18.40 -7.96
C THR A 5 -12.41 17.89 -6.52
N GLU A 6 -12.44 16.59 -6.34
CA GLU A 6 -12.31 16.00 -5.02
C GLU A 6 -10.92 16.42 -4.52
N HIS A 7 -10.91 17.29 -3.53
CA HIS A 7 -9.67 17.63 -2.82
C HIS A 7 -9.25 16.40 -2.04
N LEU A 8 -8.40 15.59 -2.65
CA LEU A 8 -7.78 14.46 -1.96
C LEU A 8 -6.80 14.97 -0.93
N GLU A 9 -6.96 14.52 0.29
CA GLU A 9 -5.98 14.75 1.35
C GLU A 9 -5.01 13.59 1.43
N ALA A 10 -3.73 13.90 1.33
CA ALA A 10 -2.66 12.94 1.55
C ALA A 10 -2.06 13.12 2.93
N VAL A 11 -1.93 12.05 3.69
CA VAL A 11 -1.33 12.04 5.03
C VAL A 11 0.01 11.33 4.98
N LEU A 12 1.06 12.05 5.35
CA LEU A 12 2.42 11.51 5.44
C LEU A 12 2.77 11.22 6.89
N LEU A 13 3.00 9.94 7.19
CA LEU A 13 3.37 9.43 8.52
C LEU A 13 4.87 9.11 8.54
N SER A 14 5.62 9.70 9.45
CA SER A 14 7.05 9.43 9.67
C SER A 14 7.50 9.93 11.04
N ALA A 15 8.58 9.36 11.57
CA ALA A 15 9.13 9.78 12.85
C ALA A 15 9.77 11.18 12.76
N VAL A 16 10.36 11.52 11.62
CA VAL A 16 11.04 12.79 11.37
C VAL A 16 10.26 13.58 10.33
N ARG A 17 10.03 14.85 10.59
CA ARG A 17 9.37 15.74 9.63
C ARG A 17 10.19 15.84 8.33
N PRO A 18 9.58 15.68 7.17
CA PRO A 18 10.26 15.84 5.89
C PRO A 18 10.80 17.27 5.72
N SER A 19 11.92 17.39 5.03
CA SER A 19 12.46 18.69 4.65
C SER A 19 11.56 19.37 3.60
N GLN A 20 11.70 20.68 3.45
CA GLN A 20 10.93 21.42 2.44
C GLN A 20 11.15 20.89 1.01
N GLU A 21 12.33 20.36 0.72
CA GLU A 21 12.63 19.76 -0.57
C GLU A 21 11.91 18.41 -0.75
N GLN A 22 11.84 17.62 0.31
CA GLN A 22 11.09 16.36 0.31
C GLN A 22 9.58 16.61 0.22
N GLU A 23 9.04 17.58 0.96
CA GLU A 23 7.63 17.98 0.86
C GLU A 23 7.27 18.40 -0.57
N LYS A 24 8.12 19.18 -1.25
CA LYS A 24 7.92 19.56 -2.65
C LYS A 24 7.89 18.34 -3.60
N ARG A 25 8.75 17.36 -3.36
CA ARG A 25 8.76 16.12 -4.17
C ARG A 25 7.49 15.30 -3.97
N PHE A 26 7.02 15.19 -2.73
CA PHE A 26 5.74 14.54 -2.45
C PHE A 26 4.58 15.26 -3.11
N LEU A 27 4.52 16.58 -3.01
CA LEU A 27 3.48 17.38 -3.66
C LEU A 27 3.51 17.25 -5.19
N ALA A 28 4.71 17.24 -5.81
CA ALA A 28 4.86 17.03 -7.25
C ALA A 28 4.36 15.63 -7.66
N PHE A 29 4.72 14.59 -6.92
CA PHE A 29 4.22 13.23 -7.14
C PHE A 29 2.69 13.14 -7.01
N LEU A 30 2.13 13.76 -5.97
CA LEU A 30 0.69 13.79 -5.73
C LEU A 30 -0.04 14.54 -6.83
N ALA A 31 0.49 15.69 -7.28
CA ALA A 31 -0.09 16.47 -8.37
C ALA A 31 -0.07 15.71 -9.71
N GLU A 32 1.01 14.99 -9.98
CA GLU A 32 1.15 14.19 -11.21
C GLU A 32 0.16 13.01 -11.23
N LYS A 33 -0.02 12.34 -10.10
CA LYS A 33 -0.82 11.11 -10.03
C LYS A 33 -2.31 11.36 -9.73
N TYR A 34 -2.61 12.33 -8.86
CA TYR A 34 -3.97 12.57 -8.33
C TYR A 34 -4.54 13.93 -8.70
N GLY A 35 -3.76 14.78 -9.37
CA GLY A 35 -4.18 16.11 -9.80
C GLY A 35 -3.78 17.26 -8.88
N GLU A 36 -3.84 18.49 -9.42
CA GLU A 36 -3.41 19.74 -8.76
C GLU A 36 -4.36 20.19 -7.63
N GLY A 37 -4.90 19.41 -6.84
CA GLY A 37 -5.78 19.78 -5.72
C GLY A 37 -5.48 18.99 -4.47
N THR A 38 -4.51 18.08 -4.56
CA THR A 38 -4.15 17.20 -3.45
C THR A 38 -3.34 17.97 -2.42
N THR A 39 -3.76 17.91 -1.16
CA THR A 39 -3.05 18.51 -0.04
C THR A 39 -2.23 17.47 0.68
N LEU A 40 -1.07 17.86 1.21
CA LEU A 40 -0.19 17.00 1.99
C LEU A 40 -0.19 17.45 3.45
N THR A 41 -0.61 16.57 4.34
CA THR A 41 -0.55 16.76 5.80
C THR A 41 0.49 15.82 6.39
N TRP A 42 1.42 16.35 7.18
CA TRP A 42 2.39 15.51 7.89
C TRP A 42 1.91 15.23 9.31
N GLN A 43 2.01 13.95 9.70
CA GLN A 43 1.76 13.50 11.07
C GLN A 43 2.98 12.74 11.59
N LYS A 44 3.39 13.04 12.80
CA LYS A 44 4.46 12.31 13.46
C LYS A 44 3.95 10.91 13.87
N SER A 45 4.67 9.87 13.47
CA SER A 45 4.44 8.51 13.94
C SER A 45 5.78 7.84 14.24
N ASP A 46 5.92 7.34 15.46
CA ASP A 46 7.12 6.61 15.89
C ASP A 46 7.14 5.17 15.37
N ASP A 47 6.06 4.73 14.72
CA ASP A 47 5.98 3.41 14.04
C ASP A 47 6.84 3.35 12.79
N TYR A 48 7.23 4.51 12.24
CA TYR A 48 8.05 4.62 11.03
C TYR A 48 9.39 5.34 11.30
N PRO A 49 10.28 4.73 12.13
CA PRO A 49 11.56 5.35 12.50
C PRO A 49 12.48 5.54 11.27
N ASP A 50 12.48 4.59 10.34
CA ASP A 50 13.29 4.59 9.12
C ASP A 50 12.41 4.48 7.88
N GLY A 51 11.86 5.60 7.44
CA GLY A 51 11.02 5.65 6.26
C GLY A 51 9.75 6.45 6.47
N PHE A 52 8.75 6.15 5.67
CA PHE A 52 7.46 6.86 5.73
C PHE A 52 6.32 5.96 5.26
N ARG A 53 5.12 6.32 5.65
CA ARG A 53 3.88 5.84 5.08
C ARG A 53 3.10 7.04 4.57
N LEU A 54 2.66 6.98 3.33
CA LEU A 54 1.86 8.01 2.69
C LEU A 54 0.48 7.42 2.38
N GLU A 55 -0.56 8.00 2.92
CA GLU A 55 -1.95 7.61 2.71
C GLU A 55 -2.64 8.65 1.83
N VAL A 56 -3.28 8.21 0.74
CA VAL A 56 -4.00 9.08 -0.20
C VAL A 56 -5.34 8.43 -0.52
N GLY A 57 -6.40 8.87 0.13
CA GLY A 57 -7.69 8.22 0.02
C GLY A 57 -7.61 6.75 0.46
N ALA A 58 -7.92 5.81 -0.44
CA ALA A 58 -7.81 4.37 -0.20
C ALA A 58 -6.44 3.77 -0.55
N GLU A 59 -5.53 4.54 -1.14
CA GLU A 59 -4.20 4.06 -1.50
C GLU A 59 -3.18 4.36 -0.40
N VAL A 60 -2.32 3.38 -0.12
CA VAL A 60 -1.24 3.51 0.85
C VAL A 60 0.10 3.16 0.22
N TYR A 61 1.07 4.05 0.38
CA TYR A 61 2.46 3.85 -0.01
C TYR A 61 3.30 3.62 1.24
N ASP A 62 3.69 2.39 1.47
CA ASP A 62 4.53 2.02 2.61
C ASP A 62 5.99 1.90 2.19
N TRP A 63 6.79 2.88 2.61
CA TRP A 63 8.24 2.92 2.45
C TRP A 63 8.96 2.70 3.79
N SER A 64 8.33 2.06 4.73
CA SER A 64 8.94 1.67 6.00
C SER A 64 9.99 0.57 5.82
N ALA A 65 10.78 0.34 6.84
CA ALA A 65 11.71 -0.80 6.86
C ALA A 65 10.97 -2.13 6.71
N GLY A 66 9.81 -2.28 7.35
CA GLY A 66 8.94 -3.45 7.23
C GLY A 66 8.39 -3.64 5.83
N GLY A 67 7.87 -2.58 5.21
CA GLY A 67 7.37 -2.61 3.84
C GLY A 67 8.45 -3.00 2.82
N ARG A 68 9.64 -2.40 2.95
CA ARG A 68 10.81 -2.76 2.10
C ARG A 68 11.24 -4.21 2.28
N LEU A 69 11.25 -4.71 3.51
CA LEU A 69 11.60 -6.09 3.81
C LEU A 69 10.57 -7.08 3.23
N SER A 70 9.27 -6.74 3.33
CA SER A 70 8.20 -7.55 2.73
C SER A 70 8.36 -7.65 1.22
N GLN A 71 8.57 -6.53 0.53
CA GLN A 71 8.82 -6.52 -0.92
C GLN A 71 10.04 -7.38 -1.31
N PHE A 72 11.10 -7.31 -0.53
CA PHE A 72 12.30 -8.14 -0.76
C PHE A 72 11.99 -9.62 -0.58
N LYS A 73 11.25 -9.99 0.46
CA LYS A 73 10.80 -11.36 0.69
C LYS A 73 9.97 -11.88 -0.48
N ASP A 74 9.00 -11.10 -0.96
CA ASP A 74 8.14 -11.48 -2.08
C ASP A 74 8.95 -11.66 -3.38
N ALA A 75 9.96 -10.82 -3.61
CA ALA A 75 10.88 -10.98 -4.74
C ALA A 75 11.70 -12.27 -4.65
N LEU A 76 12.16 -12.64 -3.45
CA LEU A 76 12.87 -13.90 -3.22
C LEU A 76 11.97 -15.12 -3.40
N GLU A 77 10.73 -15.07 -2.92
CA GLU A 77 9.75 -16.18 -3.06
C GLU A 77 9.40 -16.42 -4.54
N LYS A 78 9.24 -15.36 -5.34
CA LYS A 78 9.03 -15.47 -6.80
C LYS A 78 10.21 -16.13 -7.51
N LEU A 79 11.44 -15.83 -7.09
CA LEU A 79 12.64 -16.46 -7.61
C LEU A 79 12.75 -17.93 -7.22
N ALA A 80 12.45 -18.27 -5.98
CA ALA A 80 12.50 -19.65 -5.48
C ALA A 80 11.48 -20.57 -6.19
N ALA A 81 10.40 -20.01 -6.73
CA ALA A 81 9.43 -20.75 -7.53
C ALA A 81 9.94 -21.10 -8.93
N THR A 82 11.04 -20.50 -9.39
CA THR A 82 11.63 -20.75 -10.71
C THR A 82 12.59 -21.95 -10.60
N GLN A 83 12.32 -23.04 -11.32
CA GLN A 83 13.20 -24.20 -11.35
C GLN A 83 14.46 -23.88 -12.16
N GLY A 84 15.61 -23.81 -11.47
CA GLY A 84 16.91 -23.53 -12.09
C GLY A 84 18.02 -23.33 -11.06
N ASP A 85 19.21 -22.97 -11.55
CA ASP A 85 20.35 -22.66 -10.69
C ASP A 85 20.11 -21.28 -10.02
N VAL A 86 19.60 -21.32 -8.81
CA VAL A 86 19.04 -20.16 -8.09
C VAL A 86 20.11 -19.19 -7.58
N ILE A 87 21.34 -19.68 -7.38
CA ILE A 87 22.42 -18.91 -6.74
C ILE A 87 22.86 -17.70 -7.56
N PRO A 88 23.12 -17.78 -8.88
CA PRO A 88 23.47 -16.63 -9.69
C PRO A 88 22.33 -15.62 -9.78
N LEU A 89 21.08 -16.10 -9.93
CA LEU A 89 19.86 -15.27 -10.00
C LEU A 89 19.60 -14.54 -8.68
N LEU A 90 19.79 -15.20 -7.54
CA LEU A 90 19.69 -14.58 -6.22
C LEU A 90 20.71 -13.46 -6.04
N LYS A 91 21.95 -13.69 -6.45
CA LYS A 91 23.02 -12.68 -6.33
C LYS A 91 22.73 -11.46 -7.18
N GLU A 92 22.27 -11.63 -8.41
CA GLU A 92 21.87 -10.55 -9.30
C GLU A 92 20.68 -9.77 -8.77
N THR A 93 19.65 -10.46 -8.29
CA THR A 93 18.47 -9.85 -7.70
C THR A 93 18.79 -9.05 -6.44
N VAL A 94 19.62 -9.57 -5.54
CA VAL A 94 20.04 -8.86 -4.33
C VAL A 94 20.82 -7.58 -4.69
N LEU A 95 21.71 -7.65 -5.71
CA LEU A 95 22.52 -6.52 -6.13
C LEU A 95 21.75 -5.46 -6.90
N SER A 96 20.73 -5.87 -7.66
CA SER A 96 19.89 -4.98 -8.48
C SER A 96 18.59 -4.58 -7.80
N TRP A 97 18.26 -5.19 -6.65
CA TRP A 97 17.00 -4.91 -5.97
C TRP A 97 16.93 -3.47 -5.46
N THR A 98 15.95 -2.76 -5.95
CA THR A 98 15.64 -1.40 -5.52
C THR A 98 14.21 -1.40 -4.99
N PRO A 99 14.00 -1.06 -3.71
CA PRO A 99 12.66 -0.96 -3.17
C PRO A 99 11.89 0.16 -3.89
N GLN A 100 10.63 -0.09 -4.17
CA GLN A 100 9.73 0.88 -4.79
C GLN A 100 8.57 1.17 -3.85
N ALA A 101 8.15 2.43 -3.79
CA ALA A 101 6.90 2.79 -3.13
C ALA A 101 5.74 2.31 -4.03
N MET A 102 5.14 1.18 -3.67
CA MET A 102 3.98 0.64 -4.37
C MET A 102 2.72 1.04 -3.63
N ALA A 103 1.70 1.49 -4.36
CA ALA A 103 0.39 1.71 -3.80
C ALA A 103 -0.25 0.38 -3.42
N GLN A 104 -0.83 0.34 -2.24
CA GLN A 104 -1.67 -0.76 -1.78
C GLN A 104 -3.05 -0.20 -1.46
N GLU A 105 -4.10 -0.89 -1.89
CA GLU A 105 -5.44 -0.53 -1.47
C GLU A 105 -5.67 -0.98 -0.03
N VAL A 106 -6.26 -0.13 0.77
CA VAL A 106 -6.63 -0.41 2.17
C VAL A 106 -8.12 -0.21 2.33
N GLY A 107 -8.79 -1.23 2.81
CA GLY A 107 -10.21 -1.18 3.13
C GLY A 107 -10.47 -1.12 4.64
N ALA A 108 -11.67 -0.70 4.99
CA ALA A 108 -12.17 -0.72 6.36
C ALA A 108 -13.13 -1.89 6.56
N VAL A 109 -12.96 -2.64 7.64
CA VAL A 109 -13.88 -3.72 7.99
C VAL A 109 -15.18 -3.10 8.50
N LEU A 110 -16.28 -3.34 7.79
CA LEU A 110 -17.63 -2.88 8.16
C LEU A 110 -18.28 -3.79 9.18
N THR A 111 -18.25 -5.09 8.90
CA THR A 111 -18.89 -6.10 9.76
C THR A 111 -18.14 -7.42 9.70
N VAL A 112 -18.17 -8.16 10.79
CA VAL A 112 -17.68 -9.54 10.86
C VAL A 112 -18.76 -10.40 11.52
N GLY A 113 -19.16 -11.47 10.87
CA GLY A 113 -20.14 -12.41 11.40
C GLY A 113 -20.25 -13.67 10.56
N ASP A 114 -20.61 -14.77 11.17
CA ASP A 114 -20.83 -16.08 10.49
C ASP A 114 -19.65 -16.55 9.60
N GLY A 115 -18.41 -16.16 9.98
CA GLY A 115 -17.22 -16.49 9.22
C GLY A 115 -16.96 -15.60 7.99
N ILE A 116 -17.74 -14.53 7.83
CA ILE A 116 -17.60 -13.57 6.72
C ILE A 116 -17.25 -12.20 7.28
N ALA A 117 -16.23 -11.58 6.70
CA ALA A 117 -15.90 -10.17 6.91
C ALA A 117 -16.35 -9.36 5.69
N ARG A 118 -17.05 -8.25 5.90
CA ARG A 118 -17.37 -7.26 4.88
C ARG A 118 -16.42 -6.08 5.01
N VAL A 119 -15.78 -5.73 3.90
CA VAL A 119 -14.75 -4.69 3.83
C VAL A 119 -15.17 -3.65 2.80
N ASP A 120 -15.08 -2.38 3.15
CA ASP A 120 -15.29 -1.23 2.27
C ASP A 120 -13.95 -0.66 1.78
N GLY A 121 -13.95 0.06 0.65
CA GLY A 121 -12.80 0.78 0.13
C GLY A 121 -11.80 -0.05 -0.67
N LEU A 122 -12.18 -1.25 -1.12
CA LEU A 122 -11.36 -2.12 -1.95
C LEU A 122 -11.97 -2.23 -3.36
N GLU A 123 -11.92 -1.14 -4.14
CA GLU A 123 -12.53 -1.09 -5.48
C GLU A 123 -11.85 -2.00 -6.50
N GLY A 124 -10.56 -2.26 -6.31
CA GLY A 124 -9.75 -3.12 -7.18
C GLY A 124 -9.74 -4.59 -6.80
N ALA A 125 -10.41 -4.99 -5.71
CA ALA A 125 -10.37 -6.37 -5.23
C ALA A 125 -11.05 -7.34 -6.19
N ALA A 126 -10.41 -8.48 -6.45
CA ALA A 126 -10.91 -9.54 -7.32
C ALA A 126 -11.37 -10.77 -6.53
N TYR A 127 -12.35 -11.50 -7.09
CA TYR A 127 -12.78 -12.79 -6.55
C TYR A 127 -11.59 -13.75 -6.41
N GLY A 128 -11.42 -14.37 -5.25
CA GLY A 128 -10.31 -15.28 -4.95
C GLY A 128 -9.03 -14.60 -4.49
N GLU A 129 -9.00 -13.26 -4.44
CA GLU A 129 -7.88 -12.52 -3.89
C GLU A 129 -7.76 -12.72 -2.38
N VAL A 130 -6.53 -12.69 -1.86
CA VAL A 130 -6.27 -12.83 -0.43
C VAL A 130 -6.04 -11.46 0.19
N LEU A 131 -6.93 -11.08 1.10
CA LEU A 131 -6.81 -9.87 1.92
C LEU A 131 -6.03 -10.17 3.19
N LEU A 132 -5.17 -9.24 3.57
CA LEU A 132 -4.44 -9.29 4.83
C LEU A 132 -5.08 -8.29 5.81
N PHE A 133 -5.58 -8.81 6.92
CA PHE A 133 -6.15 -8.00 8.00
C PHE A 133 -5.09 -7.61 9.03
N ASP A 134 -5.37 -6.57 9.78
CA ASP A 134 -4.56 -6.21 10.94
C ASP A 134 -4.44 -7.40 11.90
N GLY A 135 -3.23 -7.64 12.40
CA GLY A 135 -2.95 -8.83 13.20
C GLY A 135 -2.51 -10.07 12.41
N GLY A 136 -2.38 -9.96 11.07
CA GLY A 136 -1.84 -11.03 10.22
C GLY A 136 -2.85 -12.10 9.81
N VAL A 137 -4.14 -11.89 10.08
CA VAL A 137 -5.21 -12.78 9.62
C VAL A 137 -5.40 -12.62 8.12
N ARG A 138 -5.62 -13.72 7.42
CA ARG A 138 -5.86 -13.72 5.97
C ARG A 138 -7.29 -14.16 5.69
N GLY A 139 -7.95 -13.48 4.77
CA GLY A 139 -9.26 -13.85 4.24
C GLY A 139 -9.24 -13.88 2.73
N MET A 140 -10.05 -14.74 2.14
CA MET A 140 -10.19 -14.85 0.69
C MET A 140 -11.48 -14.16 0.24
N VAL A 141 -11.38 -13.31 -0.77
CA VAL A 141 -12.53 -12.63 -1.38
C VAL A 141 -13.46 -13.65 -2.05
N GLN A 142 -14.71 -13.68 -1.61
CA GLN A 142 -15.75 -14.57 -2.12
C GLN A 142 -16.92 -13.81 -2.75
N ASP A 143 -17.06 -12.54 -2.42
CA ASP A 143 -18.12 -11.69 -2.94
C ASP A 143 -17.58 -10.29 -3.19
N VAL A 144 -17.88 -9.74 -4.36
CA VAL A 144 -17.48 -8.39 -4.75
C VAL A 144 -18.74 -7.66 -5.19
N SER A 145 -19.10 -6.60 -4.47
CA SER A 145 -20.22 -5.72 -4.80
C SER A 145 -19.73 -4.28 -4.97
N GLU A 146 -20.57 -3.40 -5.49
CA GLU A 146 -20.23 -1.99 -5.68
C GLU A 146 -19.93 -1.23 -4.37
N GLU A 147 -20.46 -1.71 -3.25
CA GLU A 147 -20.34 -1.06 -1.95
C GLU A 147 -19.40 -1.78 -0.98
N SER A 148 -19.11 -3.04 -1.19
CA SER A 148 -18.29 -3.82 -0.25
C SER A 148 -17.77 -5.13 -0.85
N VAL A 149 -16.70 -5.62 -0.25
CA VAL A 149 -16.09 -6.91 -0.55
C VAL A 149 -16.35 -7.87 0.61
N GLY A 150 -16.90 -9.05 0.32
CA GLY A 150 -17.10 -10.12 1.29
C GLY A 150 -15.95 -11.12 1.23
N CYS A 151 -15.31 -11.44 2.37
CA CYS A 151 -14.23 -12.41 2.47
C CYS A 151 -14.42 -13.38 3.64
N ILE A 152 -13.87 -14.58 3.50
CA ILE A 152 -13.89 -15.68 4.47
C ILE A 152 -12.47 -16.07 4.87
#